data_073959b9a50a9012d1065ca175e28d60
#
_entry.id   073959b9a50a9012d1065ca175e28d60
#
_cell.length_a   1.000
_cell.length_b   1.000
_cell.length_c   1.000
_cell.angle_alpha   90.00
_cell.angle_beta   90.00
_cell.angle_gamma   90.00
#
_symmetry.space_group_name_H-M   'P 1'
#
loop_
_entity.id
_entity.type
_entity.pdbx_description
1 polymer ?
#
loop_
_entity_poly.entity_id
_entity_poly.type
_entity_poly.pdbx_seq_one_letter_code
_entity_poly.pdbx_strand_id
1 'polypeptide(L)'
;MPQLDEQNRPEPPLTGDEITTLVGFLEYQRATLAWKCGGIDAAGLSATVAASSITLGGLVKHLACVEDSWFSQWLHGRDPQPPWDTVDWEADPDWDWHSAAEDTPE
;
A
#
# COMPACT_ATOMS: atom_id res chain seq x y z
N MET A 1 -14.41 12.35 -15.51
CA MET A 1 -13.37 12.63 -14.49
C MET A 1 -13.99 12.55 -13.11
N PRO A 2 -13.39 11.81 -12.18
CA PRO A 2 -13.86 11.85 -10.80
C PRO A 2 -13.63 13.23 -10.20
N GLN A 3 -14.53 13.63 -9.33
CA GLN A 3 -14.41 14.88 -8.59
C GLN A 3 -13.38 14.69 -7.49
N LEU A 4 -12.55 15.71 -7.23
CA LEU A 4 -11.55 15.67 -6.18
C LEU A 4 -12.08 16.34 -4.93
N ASP A 5 -11.73 15.79 -3.77
CA ASP A 5 -12.07 16.40 -2.49
C ASP A 5 -11.02 17.46 -2.06
N GLU A 6 -11.16 17.99 -0.86
CA GLU A 6 -10.28 19.03 -0.34
C GLU A 6 -8.82 18.59 -0.21
N GLN A 7 -8.57 17.28 -0.09
CA GLN A 7 -7.23 16.70 -0.02
C GLN A 7 -6.75 16.20 -1.38
N ASN A 8 -7.42 16.59 -2.46
CA ASN A 8 -7.09 16.24 -3.83
C ASN A 8 -7.19 14.73 -4.12
N ARG A 9 -8.07 14.02 -3.39
CA ARG A 9 -8.33 12.59 -3.60
C ARG A 9 -9.52 12.42 -4.56
N PRO A 10 -9.46 11.44 -5.47
CA PRO A 10 -10.59 11.18 -6.35
C PRO A 10 -11.76 10.58 -5.58
N GLU A 11 -12.88 11.29 -5.51
CA GLU A 11 -14.07 10.80 -4.83
C GLU A 11 -14.67 9.62 -5.61
N PRO A 12 -15.10 8.53 -4.91
CA PRO A 12 -15.77 7.44 -5.59
C PRO A 12 -17.12 7.89 -6.13
N PRO A 13 -17.62 7.30 -7.23
CA PRO A 13 -18.92 7.67 -7.77
C PRO A 13 -20.04 7.26 -6.82
N LEU A 14 -21.07 8.09 -6.73
CA LEU A 14 -22.26 7.78 -5.93
C LEU A 14 -23.14 6.71 -6.61
N THR A 15 -23.08 6.64 -7.92
CA THR A 15 -23.76 5.63 -8.72
C THR A 15 -22.85 5.20 -9.86
N GLY A 16 -23.01 3.97 -10.32
CA GLY A 16 -22.21 3.45 -11.42
C GLY A 16 -22.34 1.93 -11.48
N ASP A 17 -21.65 1.34 -12.45
CA ASP A 17 -21.58 -0.12 -12.52
C ASP A 17 -20.66 -0.67 -11.44
N GLU A 18 -20.60 -2.00 -11.33
CA GLU A 18 -19.82 -2.69 -10.30
C GLU A 18 -18.33 -2.35 -10.40
N ILE A 19 -17.76 -2.42 -11.61
CA ILE A 19 -16.32 -2.17 -11.81
C ILE A 19 -15.97 -0.72 -11.48
N THR A 20 -16.73 0.24 -11.98
CA THR A 20 -16.50 1.65 -11.72
C THR A 20 -16.59 1.96 -10.23
N THR A 21 -17.54 1.36 -9.53
CA THR A 21 -17.73 1.57 -8.10
C THR A 21 -16.57 0.97 -7.31
N LEU A 22 -16.20 -0.28 -7.58
CA LEU A 22 -15.11 -0.95 -6.86
C LEU A 22 -13.75 -0.28 -7.10
N VAL A 23 -13.43 0.04 -8.34
CA VAL A 23 -12.19 0.72 -8.68
C VAL A 23 -12.16 2.13 -8.08
N GLY A 24 -13.30 2.83 -8.11
CA GLY A 24 -13.39 4.17 -7.53
C GLY A 24 -13.10 4.19 -6.04
N PHE A 25 -13.64 3.24 -5.29
CA PHE A 25 -13.36 3.12 -3.85
C PHE A 25 -11.92 2.70 -3.59
N LEU A 26 -11.35 1.78 -4.37
CA LEU A 26 -9.97 1.37 -4.25
C LEU A 26 -9.01 2.55 -4.48
N GLU A 27 -9.25 3.32 -5.54
CA GLU A 27 -8.43 4.49 -5.84
C GLU A 27 -8.54 5.57 -4.77
N TYR A 28 -9.72 5.74 -4.18
CA TYR A 28 -9.90 6.67 -3.07
C TYR A 28 -9.08 6.23 -1.85
N GLN A 29 -9.09 4.95 -1.52
CA GLN A 29 -8.32 4.42 -0.39
C GLN A 29 -6.81 4.52 -0.64
N ARG A 30 -6.35 4.25 -1.86
CA ARG A 30 -4.94 4.45 -2.23
C ARG A 30 -4.52 5.90 -2.07
N ALA A 31 -5.34 6.83 -2.55
CA ALA A 31 -5.08 8.26 -2.42
C ALA A 31 -5.11 8.71 -0.96
N THR A 32 -5.96 8.12 -0.13
CA THR A 32 -6.02 8.39 1.30
C THR A 32 -4.72 7.99 1.99
N LEU A 33 -4.21 6.80 1.69
CA LEU A 33 -2.95 6.32 2.23
C LEU A 33 -1.80 7.23 1.81
N ALA A 34 -1.74 7.59 0.53
CA ALA A 34 -0.71 8.50 0.01
C ALA A 34 -0.77 9.87 0.70
N TRP A 35 -1.97 10.39 0.92
CA TRP A 35 -2.15 11.66 1.63
C TRP A 35 -1.67 11.58 3.08
N LYS A 36 -2.02 10.52 3.79
CA LYS A 36 -1.63 10.34 5.20
C LYS A 36 -0.13 10.13 5.36
N CYS A 37 0.53 9.55 4.37
CA CYS A 37 1.97 9.27 4.40
C CYS A 37 2.82 10.36 3.75
N GLY A 38 2.20 11.33 3.09
CA GLY A 38 2.92 12.38 2.37
C GLY A 38 3.71 13.28 3.31
N GLY A 39 4.94 13.63 2.92
CA GLY A 39 5.78 14.52 3.67
C GLY A 39 6.42 13.94 4.92
N ILE A 40 6.28 12.63 5.17
CA ILE A 40 6.89 11.96 6.32
C ILE A 40 8.31 11.53 5.94
N ASP A 41 9.27 11.80 6.82
CA ASP A 41 10.67 11.41 6.61
C ASP A 41 10.91 9.94 7.04
N ALA A 42 12.14 9.47 6.84
CA ALA A 42 12.50 8.09 7.18
C ALA A 42 12.30 7.79 8.67
N ALA A 43 12.59 8.74 9.53
CA ALA A 43 12.38 8.56 10.97
C ALA A 43 10.91 8.38 11.32
N GLY A 44 10.02 9.17 10.69
CA GLY A 44 8.58 9.04 10.87
C GLY A 44 8.04 7.73 10.35
N LEU A 45 8.54 7.26 9.21
CA LEU A 45 8.14 5.97 8.64
C LEU A 45 8.58 4.78 9.49
N SER A 46 9.67 4.92 10.23
CA SER A 46 10.23 3.85 11.07
C SER A 46 9.78 3.92 12.52
N ALA A 47 9.05 4.96 12.90
CA ALA A 47 8.61 5.14 14.29
C ALA A 47 7.53 4.12 14.66
N THR A 48 7.56 3.65 15.91
CA THR A 48 6.51 2.81 16.48
C THR A 48 5.72 3.60 17.51
N VAL A 49 4.49 3.18 17.76
CA VAL A 49 3.60 3.85 18.72
C VAL A 49 3.18 2.85 19.79
N ALA A 50 3.34 3.22 21.05
CA ALA A 50 2.99 2.38 22.20
C ALA A 50 3.74 1.03 22.16
N ALA A 51 3.04 -0.08 22.43
CA ALA A 51 3.62 -1.41 22.47
C ALA A 51 3.67 -2.10 21.09
N SER A 52 3.19 -1.43 20.04
CA SER A 52 3.14 -2.02 18.69
C SER A 52 4.52 -1.97 18.04
N SER A 53 4.88 -3.05 17.34
CA SER A 53 6.06 -3.08 16.48
C SER A 53 5.75 -2.62 15.05
N ILE A 54 4.49 -2.26 14.75
CA ILE A 54 4.07 -1.83 13.42
C ILE A 54 4.56 -0.40 13.17
N THR A 55 5.18 -0.21 11.99
CA THR A 55 5.60 1.11 11.52
C THR A 55 4.72 1.53 10.34
N LEU A 56 4.65 2.82 10.06
CA LEU A 56 3.94 3.32 8.90
C LEU A 56 4.60 2.85 7.60
N GLY A 57 5.94 2.87 7.55
CA GLY A 57 6.68 2.33 6.40
C GLY A 57 6.41 0.85 6.17
N GLY A 58 6.38 0.07 7.26
CA GLY A 58 6.03 -1.36 7.18
C GLY A 58 4.63 -1.57 6.64
N LEU A 59 3.66 -0.78 7.10
CA LEU A 59 2.28 -0.88 6.61
C LEU A 59 2.19 -0.57 5.11
N VAL A 60 2.84 0.49 4.64
CA VAL A 60 2.83 0.86 3.21
C VAL A 60 3.45 -0.27 2.38
N LYS A 61 4.60 -0.79 2.80
CA LYS A 61 5.26 -1.89 2.09
C LYS A 61 4.43 -3.17 2.09
N HIS A 62 3.81 -3.48 3.23
CA HIS A 62 2.90 -4.62 3.33
C HIS A 62 1.72 -4.50 2.36
N LEU A 63 1.09 -3.33 2.30
CA LEU A 63 -0.03 -3.11 1.38
C LEU A 63 0.39 -3.23 -0.07
N ALA A 64 1.59 -2.78 -0.44
CA ALA A 64 2.13 -2.98 -1.78
C ALA A 64 2.31 -4.47 -2.09
N CYS A 65 2.82 -5.23 -1.13
CA CYS A 65 2.97 -6.69 -1.25
C CYS A 65 1.61 -7.38 -1.43
N VAL A 66 0.61 -6.97 -0.66
CA VAL A 66 -0.75 -7.50 -0.74
C VAL A 66 -1.35 -7.22 -2.12
N GLU A 67 -1.18 -6.03 -2.65
CA GLU A 67 -1.69 -5.70 -3.98
C GLU A 67 -0.99 -6.53 -5.08
N ASP A 68 0.32 -6.70 -4.99
CA ASP A 68 1.03 -7.56 -5.95
C ASP A 68 0.52 -8.99 -5.88
N SER A 69 0.33 -9.53 -4.66
CA SER A 69 -0.15 -10.91 -4.47
C SER A 69 -1.53 -11.12 -5.07
N TRP A 70 -2.47 -10.24 -4.76
CA TRP A 70 -3.86 -10.44 -5.18
C TRP A 70 -4.12 -10.04 -6.62
N PHE A 71 -3.58 -8.91 -7.08
CA PHE A 71 -3.90 -8.39 -8.41
C PHE A 71 -2.95 -8.90 -9.48
N SER A 72 -1.64 -8.91 -9.23
CA SER A 72 -0.67 -9.35 -10.22
C SER A 72 -0.56 -10.87 -10.26
N GLN A 73 -0.39 -11.53 -9.11
CA GLN A 73 -0.15 -12.96 -9.06
C GLN A 73 -1.44 -13.77 -9.19
N TRP A 74 -2.40 -13.54 -8.30
CA TRP A 74 -3.63 -14.34 -8.27
C TRP A 74 -4.57 -14.01 -9.42
N LEU A 75 -4.87 -12.74 -9.64
CA LEU A 75 -5.86 -12.34 -10.65
C LEU A 75 -5.32 -12.47 -12.08
N HIS A 76 -4.08 -12.02 -12.31
CA HIS A 76 -3.47 -12.02 -13.64
C HIS A 76 -2.53 -13.20 -13.89
N GLY A 77 -2.28 -14.03 -12.89
CA GLY A 77 -1.41 -15.21 -13.04
C GLY A 77 0.05 -14.88 -13.30
N ARG A 78 0.50 -13.68 -12.96
CA ARG A 78 1.89 -13.28 -13.15
C ARG A 78 2.77 -13.83 -12.05
N ASP A 79 4.07 -13.95 -12.35
CA ASP A 79 5.06 -14.27 -11.33
C ASP A 79 5.23 -13.09 -10.38
N PRO A 80 5.69 -13.35 -9.12
CA PRO A 80 5.99 -12.25 -8.20
C PRO A 80 6.98 -11.27 -8.82
N GLN A 81 6.69 -9.97 -8.65
CA GLN A 81 7.53 -8.92 -9.18
C GLN A 81 8.57 -8.47 -8.14
N PRO A 82 9.69 -7.85 -8.57
CA PRO A 82 10.64 -7.29 -7.61
C PRO A 82 9.96 -6.26 -6.69
N PRO A 83 10.32 -6.18 -5.41
CA PRO A 83 11.35 -6.95 -4.71
C PRO A 83 10.87 -8.31 -4.18
N TRP A 84 9.61 -8.66 -4.39
CA TRP A 84 8.97 -9.83 -3.77
C TRP A 84 9.46 -11.17 -4.34
N ASP A 85 9.99 -11.16 -5.56
CA ASP A 85 10.40 -12.36 -6.30
C ASP A 85 11.66 -13.03 -5.75
N THR A 86 12.46 -12.30 -4.95
CA THR A 86 13.72 -12.83 -4.41
C THR A 86 13.68 -13.06 -2.90
N VAL A 87 12.53 -12.88 -2.25
CA VAL A 87 12.38 -12.99 -0.80
C VAL A 87 12.26 -14.46 -0.38
N ASP A 88 13.00 -14.85 0.63
CA ASP A 88 12.82 -16.13 1.30
C ASP A 88 11.74 -15.99 2.39
N TRP A 89 10.50 -16.19 1.99
CA TRP A 89 9.35 -16.06 2.88
C TRP A 89 9.28 -17.13 3.98
N GLU A 90 9.99 -18.25 3.79
CA GLU A 90 10.08 -19.25 4.85
C GLU A 90 11.01 -18.81 5.96
N ALA A 91 12.10 -18.11 5.62
CA ALA A 91 13.03 -17.58 6.59
C ALA A 91 12.46 -16.38 7.35
N ASP A 92 11.73 -15.52 6.65
CA ASP A 92 11.10 -14.33 7.25
C ASP A 92 9.72 -14.09 6.62
N PRO A 93 8.65 -14.66 7.21
CA PRO A 93 7.29 -14.46 6.70
C PRO A 93 6.82 -13.01 6.75
N ASP A 94 7.44 -12.18 7.57
CA ASP A 94 7.11 -10.75 7.74
C ASP A 94 8.17 -9.84 7.13
N TRP A 95 8.89 -10.34 6.11
CA TRP A 95 9.97 -9.59 5.47
C TRP A 95 9.54 -8.20 5.00
N ASP A 96 8.32 -8.06 4.47
CA ASP A 96 7.79 -6.79 4.02
C ASP A 96 7.73 -5.75 5.14
N TRP A 97 7.34 -6.19 6.34
CA TRP A 97 7.30 -5.33 7.52
C TRP A 97 8.71 -5.00 8.02
N HIS A 98 9.59 -6.01 8.11
CA HIS A 98 10.93 -5.86 8.68
C HIS A 98 11.85 -5.06 7.76
N SER A 99 11.82 -5.32 6.46
CA SER A 99 12.71 -4.69 5.50
C SER A 99 12.39 -3.22 5.25
N ALA A 100 11.18 -2.77 5.62
CA ALA A 100 10.79 -1.38 5.42
C ALA A 100 11.69 -0.39 6.18
N ALA A 101 12.35 -0.83 7.26
CA ALA A 101 13.29 0.01 8.02
C ALA A 101 14.51 0.43 7.19
N GLU A 102 14.83 -0.33 6.12
CA GLU A 102 15.96 -0.06 5.24
C GLU A 102 15.55 0.77 4.01
N ASP A 103 14.27 1.03 3.82
CA ASP A 103 13.77 1.77 2.67
C ASP A 103 13.79 3.28 2.93
N THR A 104 13.88 4.05 1.84
CA THR A 104 13.80 5.50 1.88
C THR A 104 12.39 5.95 1.49
N PRO A 105 12.00 7.21 1.81
CA PRO A 105 10.69 7.73 1.41
C PRO A 105 10.45 7.81 -0.10
N GLU A 106 11.51 7.80 -0.90
CA GLU A 106 11.42 7.86 -2.37
C GLU A 106 11.01 6.53 -3.02
#